data_f91fd14d512b22e2f5fb314b0d85f0d6
#
_entry.id   f91fd14d512b22e2f5fb314b0d85f0d6
#
_cell.length_a   1.000
_cell.length_b   1.000
_cell.length_c   1.000
_cell.angle_alpha   90.00
_cell.angle_beta   90.00
_cell.angle_gamma   90.00
#
_symmetry.space_group_name_H-M   'P 1'
#
loop_
_entity.id
_entity.type
_entity.pdbx_description
1 polymer ?
#
loop_
_entity_poly.entity_id
_entity_poly.type
_entity_poly.pdbx_seq_one_letter_code
_entity_poly.pdbx_strand_id
1 'polypeptide(L)'
;MVFLCKLHKYQFCIFCFRLKINNYEFDFVCQITPELETDGTPKKFFPQERYDNKKNLNLNKYGKGPFCKFSIDRKYSLKTGVYVILVDDLIEYVGECDDLFKRFGMGYGNISPRNCFEGGQSTNCRINSNILTAFKLKKSIQLYFLETNDRFRIEHELIINLSTSWNKTSGKPSKIS
;
A
#
# COMPACT_ATOMS: atom_id res chain seq x y z
N MET A 1 -30.40 3.82 12.97
CA MET A 1 -29.73 5.09 13.33
C MET A 1 -28.28 4.99 12.85
N VAL A 2 -27.96 5.63 11.73
CA VAL A 2 -26.63 5.56 11.11
C VAL A 2 -25.78 6.64 11.77
N PHE A 3 -24.78 6.25 12.56
CA PHE A 3 -23.81 7.20 13.09
C PHE A 3 -22.80 7.54 11.98
N LEU A 4 -22.94 8.73 11.44
CA LEU A 4 -22.01 9.34 10.50
C LEU A 4 -20.92 10.07 11.31
N CYS A 5 -19.74 9.50 11.41
CA CYS A 5 -18.58 10.23 11.93
C CYS A 5 -17.96 11.04 10.79
N LYS A 6 -18.16 12.36 10.80
CA LYS A 6 -17.49 13.29 9.88
C LYS A 6 -16.12 13.63 10.42
N LEU A 7 -15.08 12.94 9.97
CA LEU A 7 -13.71 13.42 10.05
C LEU A 7 -13.35 14.09 8.73
N HIS A 8 -13.23 15.34 8.78
CA HIS A 8 -12.87 16.46 7.87
C HIS A 8 -12.83 16.29 6.34
N LYS A 9 -12.71 15.10 5.74
CA LYS A 9 -12.69 14.91 4.26
C LYS A 9 -13.31 13.58 3.76
N TYR A 10 -13.62 12.62 4.63
CA TYR A 10 -14.08 11.28 4.21
C TYR A 10 -15.27 10.82 5.02
N GLN A 11 -16.15 10.05 4.39
CA GLN A 11 -17.34 9.50 5.04
C GLN A 11 -17.13 8.02 5.32
N PHE A 12 -17.08 7.62 6.59
CA PHE A 12 -17.06 6.22 7.02
C PHE A 12 -18.48 5.74 7.34
N CYS A 13 -18.88 4.62 6.77
CA CYS A 13 -20.05 3.89 7.21
C CYS A 13 -19.63 2.79 8.19
N ILE A 14 -19.89 2.98 9.48
CA ILE A 14 -19.50 2.04 10.56
C ILE A 14 -20.14 0.65 10.39
N PHE A 15 -21.28 0.55 9.70
CA PHE A 15 -22.00 -0.71 9.48
C PHE A 15 -21.62 -1.46 8.19
N CYS A 16 -20.96 -0.82 7.22
CA CYS A 16 -20.72 -1.42 5.91
C CYS A 16 -19.25 -1.68 5.59
N PHE A 17 -18.31 -1.38 6.48
CA PHE A 17 -16.86 -1.47 6.18
C PHE A 17 -16.47 -0.83 4.85
N ARG A 18 -17.10 0.29 4.50
CA ARG A 18 -16.87 1.02 3.25
C ARG A 18 -16.33 2.41 3.51
N LEU A 19 -15.41 2.81 2.64
CA LEU A 19 -14.84 4.15 2.62
C LEU A 19 -15.32 4.86 1.35
N LYS A 20 -15.99 6.00 1.51
CA LYS A 20 -16.37 6.84 0.37
C LYS A 20 -15.39 7.98 0.21
N ILE A 21 -14.81 8.09 -0.99
CA ILE A 21 -13.90 9.16 -1.40
C ILE A 21 -14.46 9.75 -2.68
N ASN A 22 -14.88 11.01 -2.65
CA ASN A 22 -15.62 11.64 -3.76
C ASN A 22 -16.84 10.79 -4.15
N ASN A 23 -16.90 10.33 -5.41
CA ASN A 23 -17.97 9.48 -5.94
C ASN A 23 -17.60 7.99 -5.94
N TYR A 24 -16.48 7.60 -5.34
CA TYR A 24 -15.99 6.23 -5.33
C TYR A 24 -16.20 5.58 -3.96
N GLU A 25 -16.65 4.33 -3.97
CA GLU A 25 -16.84 3.50 -2.78
C GLU A 25 -15.79 2.39 -2.77
N PHE A 26 -15.00 2.33 -1.71
CA PHE A 26 -13.95 1.34 -1.48
C PHE A 26 -14.40 0.37 -0.40
N ASP A 27 -14.32 -0.92 -0.68
CA ASP A 27 -14.57 -1.96 0.32
C ASP A 27 -13.34 -2.16 1.20
N PHE A 28 -13.56 -2.41 2.50
CA PHE A 28 -12.50 -2.77 3.42
C PHE A 28 -11.92 -4.14 3.08
N VAL A 29 -10.61 -4.22 2.95
CA VAL A 29 -9.88 -5.46 2.66
C VAL A 29 -9.39 -6.10 3.95
N CYS A 30 -8.56 -5.40 4.69
CA CYS A 30 -7.96 -5.87 5.95
C CYS A 30 -7.24 -4.75 6.69
N GLN A 31 -6.91 -5.02 7.94
CA GLN A 31 -5.83 -4.33 8.64
C GLN A 31 -4.50 -4.96 8.24
N ILE A 32 -3.53 -4.13 7.81
CA ILE A 32 -2.19 -4.60 7.46
C ILE A 32 -1.40 -4.80 8.76
N THR A 33 -1.03 -6.05 9.03
CA THR A 33 -0.23 -6.43 10.19
C THR A 33 1.03 -7.14 9.73
N PRO A 34 2.24 -6.63 10.03
CA PRO A 34 3.48 -7.35 9.80
C PRO A 34 3.58 -8.67 10.57
N GLU A 35 4.38 -9.61 10.05
CA GLU A 35 4.79 -10.78 10.84
C GLU A 35 5.52 -10.33 12.11
N LEU A 36 5.19 -10.97 13.25
CA LEU A 36 5.71 -10.61 14.55
C LEU A 36 6.68 -11.67 15.09
N GLU A 37 7.63 -11.22 15.90
CA GLU A 37 8.41 -12.05 16.80
C GLU A 37 7.55 -12.48 18.00
N THR A 38 8.08 -13.37 18.82
CA THR A 38 7.40 -13.89 20.03
C THR A 38 7.12 -12.79 21.07
N ASP A 39 7.89 -11.71 21.06
CA ASP A 39 7.73 -10.54 21.93
C ASP A 39 6.75 -9.48 21.38
N GLY A 40 6.11 -9.75 20.22
CA GLY A 40 5.17 -8.84 19.57
C GLY A 40 5.83 -7.73 18.74
N THR A 41 7.15 -7.71 18.63
CA THR A 41 7.84 -6.77 17.73
C THR A 41 7.78 -7.25 16.26
N PRO A 42 7.78 -6.34 15.26
CA PRO A 42 7.75 -6.74 13.87
C PRO A 42 9.08 -7.41 13.46
N LYS A 43 8.98 -8.60 12.83
CA LYS A 43 10.12 -9.29 12.23
C LYS A 43 10.79 -8.41 11.19
N LYS A 44 12.13 -8.38 11.23
CA LYS A 44 12.95 -7.58 10.31
C LYS A 44 13.58 -8.47 9.25
N PHE A 45 13.47 -8.06 7.99
CA PHE A 45 14.02 -8.76 6.83
C PHE A 45 14.99 -7.86 6.07
N PHE A 46 16.07 -8.44 5.58
CA PHE A 46 17.12 -7.78 4.81
C PHE A 46 17.36 -8.52 3.49
N PRO A 47 16.39 -8.47 2.53
CA PRO A 47 16.48 -9.22 1.28
C PRO A 47 17.69 -8.83 0.42
N GLN A 48 18.17 -7.58 0.49
CA GLN A 48 19.35 -7.11 -0.24
C GLN A 48 20.61 -7.88 0.10
N GLU A 49 20.74 -8.44 1.30
CA GLU A 49 21.92 -9.21 1.71
C GLU A 49 22.05 -10.51 0.93
N ARG A 50 20.93 -11.06 0.45
CA ARG A 50 20.82 -12.33 -0.27
C ARG A 50 20.76 -12.18 -1.79
N TYR A 51 21.10 -10.99 -2.32
CA TYR A 51 21.09 -10.77 -3.77
C TYR A 51 22.44 -11.15 -4.38
N ASP A 52 22.51 -12.29 -5.07
CA ASP A 52 23.74 -12.84 -5.62
C ASP A 52 24.32 -11.97 -6.75
N ASN A 53 23.44 -11.34 -7.55
CA ASN A 53 23.83 -10.48 -8.67
C ASN A 53 24.05 -9.01 -8.29
N LYS A 54 24.47 -8.74 -7.05
CA LYS A 54 24.67 -7.37 -6.55
C LYS A 54 25.99 -6.71 -6.97
N LYS A 55 26.88 -7.42 -7.67
CA LYS A 55 28.15 -6.85 -8.14
C LYS A 55 27.90 -5.58 -8.95
N ASN A 56 28.54 -4.48 -8.55
CA ASN A 56 28.45 -3.16 -9.20
C ASN A 56 27.02 -2.52 -9.17
N LEU A 57 26.12 -2.96 -8.31
CA LEU A 57 24.83 -2.33 -8.12
C LEU A 57 24.79 -1.60 -6.79
N ASN A 58 24.43 -0.32 -6.82
CA ASN A 58 24.14 0.45 -5.62
C ASN A 58 22.74 0.14 -5.10
N LEU A 59 22.56 0.25 -3.78
CA LEU A 59 21.24 0.26 -3.19
C LEU A 59 20.47 1.50 -3.67
N ASN A 60 19.20 1.34 -4.02
CA ASN A 60 18.35 2.50 -4.23
C ASN A 60 18.08 3.21 -2.90
N LYS A 61 17.55 4.42 -2.97
CA LYS A 61 17.29 5.30 -1.80
C LYS A 61 16.55 4.61 -0.64
N TYR A 62 15.72 3.60 -0.93
CA TYR A 62 14.89 2.88 0.05
C TYR A 62 15.33 1.43 0.25
N GLY A 63 16.39 0.99 -0.41
CA GLY A 63 16.83 -0.40 -0.47
C GLY A 63 17.55 -0.93 0.77
N LYS A 64 17.91 -0.05 1.72
CA LYS A 64 18.70 -0.41 2.90
C LYS A 64 17.95 -1.33 3.88
N GLY A 65 16.62 -1.21 3.95
CA GLY A 65 15.81 -1.90 4.96
C GLY A 65 16.04 -1.36 6.40
N PRO A 66 15.62 -2.07 7.45
CA PRO A 66 14.89 -3.34 7.39
C PRO A 66 13.50 -3.23 6.75
N PHE A 67 13.01 -4.37 6.27
CA PHE A 67 11.65 -4.52 5.75
C PHE A 67 10.85 -5.46 6.65
N CYS A 68 9.51 -5.42 6.53
CA CYS A 68 8.61 -6.38 7.16
C CYS A 68 7.96 -7.28 6.11
N LYS A 69 7.37 -8.40 6.55
CA LYS A 69 6.51 -9.22 5.72
C LYS A 69 5.07 -9.13 6.19
N PHE A 70 4.17 -9.12 5.25
CA PHE A 70 2.72 -9.21 5.45
C PHE A 70 2.07 -9.74 4.17
N SER A 71 0.85 -10.21 4.28
CA SER A 71 0.05 -10.64 3.13
C SER A 71 -1.41 -10.27 3.35
N ILE A 72 -2.21 -10.40 2.30
CA ILE A 72 -3.66 -10.26 2.35
C ILE A 72 -4.32 -11.58 1.91
N ASP A 73 -5.62 -11.69 2.09
CA ASP A 73 -6.38 -12.88 1.71
C ASP A 73 -6.26 -13.18 0.20
N ARG A 74 -6.05 -14.45 -0.15
CA ARG A 74 -5.90 -14.92 -1.53
C ARG A 74 -7.16 -14.73 -2.40
N LYS A 75 -8.33 -14.50 -1.79
CA LYS A 75 -9.56 -14.15 -2.53
C LYS A 75 -9.43 -12.89 -3.38
N TYR A 76 -8.42 -12.05 -3.11
CA TYR A 76 -8.10 -10.85 -3.89
C TYR A 76 -7.13 -11.11 -5.05
N SER A 77 -6.83 -12.37 -5.38
CA SER A 77 -6.06 -12.74 -6.59
C SER A 77 -6.85 -12.34 -7.84
N LEU A 78 -6.13 -11.81 -8.82
CA LEU A 78 -6.67 -11.36 -10.10
C LEU A 78 -7.71 -10.21 -9.99
N LYS A 79 -7.81 -9.59 -8.82
CA LYS A 79 -8.65 -8.41 -8.63
C LYS A 79 -7.91 -7.16 -9.09
N THR A 80 -8.41 -6.57 -10.16
CA THR A 80 -7.88 -5.35 -10.79
C THR A 80 -8.60 -4.13 -10.23
N GLY A 81 -7.85 -3.06 -9.89
CA GLY A 81 -8.49 -1.85 -9.37
C GLY A 81 -7.56 -0.85 -8.70
N VAL A 82 -8.19 0.02 -7.92
CA VAL A 82 -7.53 1.07 -7.13
C VAL A 82 -7.64 0.71 -5.65
N TYR A 83 -6.55 0.92 -4.93
CA TYR A 83 -6.51 0.71 -3.47
C TYR A 83 -6.02 1.96 -2.76
N VAL A 84 -6.43 2.09 -1.51
CA VAL A 84 -5.97 3.15 -0.62
C VAL A 84 -5.47 2.54 0.69
N ILE A 85 -4.37 3.11 1.20
CA ILE A 85 -3.83 2.76 2.52
C ILE A 85 -4.13 3.93 3.44
N LEU A 86 -4.84 3.64 4.54
CA LEU A 86 -5.09 4.57 5.62
C LEU A 86 -4.15 4.27 6.78
N VAL A 87 -3.71 5.32 7.46
CA VAL A 87 -2.95 5.24 8.70
C VAL A 87 -3.64 6.16 9.71
N ASP A 88 -4.16 5.63 10.82
CA ASP A 88 -4.97 6.35 11.80
C ASP A 88 -6.08 7.19 11.12
N ASP A 89 -6.84 6.54 10.23
CA ASP A 89 -7.96 7.13 9.47
C ASP A 89 -7.57 8.23 8.44
N LEU A 90 -6.27 8.47 8.21
CA LEU A 90 -5.79 9.38 7.16
C LEU A 90 -5.37 8.58 5.92
N ILE A 91 -5.84 8.99 4.74
CA ILE A 91 -5.38 8.39 3.49
C ILE A 91 -3.95 8.82 3.23
N GLU A 92 -3.01 7.89 3.34
CA GLU A 92 -1.59 8.13 3.15
C GLU A 92 -1.09 7.73 1.76
N TYR A 93 -1.77 6.77 1.13
CA TYR A 93 -1.36 6.29 -0.18
C TYR A 93 -2.54 5.87 -1.04
N VAL A 94 -2.50 6.24 -2.32
CA VAL A 94 -3.37 5.74 -3.39
C VAL A 94 -2.51 4.99 -4.41
N GLY A 95 -2.96 3.85 -4.89
CA GLY A 95 -2.28 3.09 -5.92
C GLY A 95 -3.23 2.23 -6.74
N GLU A 96 -2.75 1.77 -7.89
CA GLU A 96 -3.47 0.86 -8.78
C GLU A 96 -2.77 -0.50 -8.89
N CYS A 97 -3.50 -1.53 -9.28
CA CYS A 97 -2.95 -2.86 -9.53
C CYS A 97 -3.79 -3.68 -10.51
N ASP A 98 -3.12 -4.62 -11.20
CA ASP A 98 -3.76 -5.69 -11.97
C ASP A 98 -4.21 -6.85 -11.08
N ASP A 99 -3.56 -7.03 -9.94
CA ASP A 99 -3.78 -8.12 -9.00
C ASP A 99 -3.43 -7.64 -7.59
N LEU A 100 -4.48 -7.43 -6.79
CA LEU A 100 -4.31 -6.89 -5.45
C LEU A 100 -3.52 -7.84 -4.53
N PHE A 101 -3.76 -9.15 -4.64
CA PHE A 101 -3.03 -10.14 -3.85
C PHE A 101 -1.54 -10.13 -4.17
N LYS A 102 -1.16 -10.11 -5.46
CA LYS A 102 0.25 -10.00 -5.86
C LYS A 102 0.88 -8.68 -5.41
N ARG A 103 0.13 -7.57 -5.53
CA ARG A 103 0.62 -6.25 -5.10
C ARG A 103 1.00 -6.23 -3.63
N PHE A 104 0.18 -6.82 -2.75
CA PHE A 104 0.40 -6.81 -1.31
C PHE A 104 1.19 -8.02 -0.80
N GLY A 105 1.06 -9.21 -1.41
CA GLY A 105 1.79 -10.40 -1.00
C GLY A 105 3.21 -10.48 -1.56
N MET A 106 3.39 -10.16 -2.85
CA MET A 106 4.69 -10.31 -3.56
C MET A 106 5.37 -8.97 -3.85
N GLY A 107 4.62 -7.87 -3.85
CA GLY A 107 5.13 -6.53 -4.08
C GLY A 107 5.56 -5.85 -2.79
N TYR A 108 4.58 -5.30 -2.05
CA TYR A 108 4.85 -4.57 -0.82
C TYR A 108 5.12 -5.47 0.38
N GLY A 109 4.40 -6.58 0.50
CA GLY A 109 4.47 -7.46 1.68
C GLY A 109 5.65 -8.44 1.67
N ASN A 110 6.34 -8.60 0.56
CA ASN A 110 7.55 -9.43 0.47
C ASN A 110 8.52 -8.84 -0.54
N ILE A 111 9.44 -8.03 -0.06
CA ILE A 111 10.38 -7.29 -0.90
C ILE A 111 11.35 -8.28 -1.58
N SER A 112 11.34 -8.28 -2.92
CA SER A 112 12.33 -9.00 -3.71
C SER A 112 13.73 -8.39 -3.52
N PRO A 113 14.79 -9.20 -3.41
CA PRO A 113 16.16 -8.71 -3.31
C PRO A 113 16.52 -7.68 -4.39
N ARG A 114 16.14 -7.92 -5.64
CA ARG A 114 16.39 -7.00 -6.78
C ARG A 114 15.76 -5.62 -6.59
N ASN A 115 14.61 -5.54 -5.91
CA ASN A 115 13.92 -4.26 -5.68
C ASN A 115 14.69 -3.30 -4.77
N CYS A 116 15.68 -3.81 -4.02
CA CYS A 116 16.51 -2.99 -3.14
C CYS A 116 17.60 -2.21 -3.88
N PHE A 117 17.90 -2.55 -5.13
CA PHE A 117 19.00 -1.96 -5.90
C PHE A 117 18.47 -1.00 -6.99
N GLU A 118 19.38 -0.17 -7.52
CA GLU A 118 19.09 0.71 -8.67
C GLU A 118 18.55 -0.10 -9.86
N GLY A 119 17.55 0.46 -10.55
CA GLY A 119 16.81 -0.23 -11.61
C GLY A 119 15.76 -1.25 -11.10
N GLY A 120 15.63 -1.47 -9.78
CA GLY A 120 14.53 -2.22 -9.18
C GLY A 120 13.31 -1.35 -8.86
N GLN A 121 12.26 -1.97 -8.32
CA GLN A 121 11.02 -1.27 -7.97
C GLN A 121 11.14 -0.60 -6.58
N SER A 122 11.80 0.55 -6.53
CA SER A 122 12.05 1.30 -5.29
C SER A 122 10.77 1.68 -4.53
N THR A 123 9.63 1.82 -5.22
CA THR A 123 8.32 2.08 -4.60
C THR A 123 7.94 0.95 -3.64
N ASN A 124 8.21 -0.32 -3.98
CA ASN A 124 7.90 -1.44 -3.09
C ASN A 124 8.67 -1.31 -1.77
N CYS A 125 9.96 -1.01 -1.84
CA CYS A 125 10.79 -0.77 -0.65
C CYS A 125 10.26 0.40 0.19
N ARG A 126 9.90 1.49 -0.45
CA ARG A 126 9.39 2.71 0.21
C ARG A 126 8.08 2.45 0.94
N ILE A 127 7.08 1.84 0.29
CA ILE A 127 5.78 1.56 0.90
C ILE A 127 5.94 0.56 2.05
N ASN A 128 6.74 -0.50 1.89
CA ASN A 128 7.02 -1.44 2.98
C ASN A 128 7.67 -0.74 4.18
N SER A 129 8.66 0.12 3.96
CA SER A 129 9.33 0.87 5.03
C SER A 129 8.38 1.83 5.75
N ASN A 130 7.46 2.46 5.02
CA ASN A 130 6.44 3.33 5.61
C ASN A 130 5.46 2.52 6.49
N ILE A 131 5.00 1.35 6.00
CA ILE A 131 4.15 0.42 6.76
C ILE A 131 4.87 -0.04 8.04
N LEU A 132 6.14 -0.48 7.94
CA LEU A 132 6.92 -0.89 9.11
C LEU A 132 7.06 0.25 10.12
N THR A 133 7.30 1.48 9.65
CA THR A 133 7.42 2.66 10.51
C THR A 133 6.11 2.99 11.21
N ALA A 134 4.99 3.01 10.47
CA ALA A 134 3.67 3.24 11.04
C ALA A 134 3.31 2.18 12.11
N PHE A 135 3.58 0.90 11.80
CA PHE A 135 3.34 -0.19 12.75
C PHE A 135 4.17 -0.05 14.03
N LYS A 136 5.46 0.30 13.94
CA LYS A 136 6.32 0.56 15.11
C LYS A 136 5.81 1.71 15.99
N LEU A 137 5.16 2.68 15.38
CA LEU A 137 4.49 3.79 16.07
C LEU A 137 3.11 3.42 16.62
N LYS A 138 2.73 2.13 16.54
CA LYS A 138 1.44 1.58 17.00
C LYS A 138 0.23 2.18 16.30
N LYS A 139 0.40 2.62 15.07
CA LYS A 139 -0.67 3.18 14.24
C LYS A 139 -1.50 2.07 13.60
N SER A 140 -2.79 2.31 13.45
CA SER A 140 -3.68 1.46 12.66
C SER A 140 -3.36 1.62 11.17
N ILE A 141 -3.23 0.52 10.43
CA ILE A 141 -2.94 0.54 9.00
C ILE A 141 -4.02 -0.27 8.29
N GLN A 142 -4.88 0.40 7.54
CA GLN A 142 -6.04 -0.21 6.90
C GLN A 142 -5.90 -0.16 5.38
N LEU A 143 -6.33 -1.23 4.72
CA LEU A 143 -6.37 -1.35 3.27
C LEU A 143 -7.83 -1.36 2.81
N TYR A 144 -8.14 -0.51 1.83
CA TYR A 144 -9.42 -0.48 1.13
C TYR A 144 -9.19 -0.63 -0.37
N PHE A 145 -10.18 -1.17 -1.08
CA PHE A 145 -10.07 -1.49 -2.49
C PHE A 145 -11.37 -1.20 -3.25
N LEU A 146 -11.22 -0.63 -4.44
CA LEU A 146 -12.26 -0.46 -5.45
C LEU A 146 -11.91 -1.32 -6.66
N GLU A 147 -12.65 -2.39 -6.91
CA GLU A 147 -12.49 -3.21 -8.12
C GLU A 147 -13.00 -2.44 -9.35
N THR A 148 -12.12 -2.19 -10.31
CA THR A 148 -12.44 -1.40 -11.51
C THR A 148 -11.41 -1.60 -12.61
N ASN A 149 -11.86 -1.55 -13.87
CA ASN A 149 -10.98 -1.52 -15.03
C ASN A 149 -10.42 -0.11 -15.33
N ASP A 150 -11.06 0.93 -14.81
CA ASP A 150 -10.69 2.35 -15.03
C ASP A 150 -9.67 2.85 -14.01
N ARG A 151 -8.80 1.95 -13.54
CA ARG A 151 -7.90 2.17 -12.41
C ARG A 151 -6.92 3.33 -12.62
N PHE A 152 -6.40 3.53 -13.83
CA PHE A 152 -5.41 4.58 -14.09
C PHE A 152 -6.00 5.98 -13.95
N ARG A 153 -7.22 6.18 -14.49
CA ARG A 153 -7.92 7.48 -14.38
C ARG A 153 -8.29 7.76 -12.93
N ILE A 154 -8.86 6.78 -12.24
CA ILE A 154 -9.30 6.94 -10.86
C ILE A 154 -8.11 7.16 -9.92
N GLU A 155 -7.02 6.39 -10.04
CA GLU A 155 -5.79 6.60 -9.27
C GLU A 155 -5.28 8.04 -9.48
N HIS A 156 -5.16 8.47 -10.73
CA HIS A 156 -4.67 9.81 -11.07
C HIS A 156 -5.55 10.91 -10.48
N GLU A 157 -6.87 10.81 -10.64
CA GLU A 157 -7.85 11.75 -10.08
C GLU A 157 -7.73 11.85 -8.54
N LEU A 158 -7.64 10.70 -7.87
CA LEU A 158 -7.52 10.67 -6.42
C LEU A 158 -6.21 11.25 -5.92
N ILE A 159 -5.07 10.96 -6.59
CA ILE A 159 -3.76 11.52 -6.19
C ILE A 159 -3.74 13.05 -6.33
N ILE A 160 -4.39 13.60 -7.36
CA ILE A 160 -4.48 15.06 -7.53
C ILE A 160 -5.36 15.70 -6.45
N ASN A 161 -6.49 15.06 -6.13
CA ASN A 161 -7.48 15.62 -5.21
C ASN A 161 -7.16 15.38 -3.73
N LEU A 162 -6.30 14.43 -3.43
CA LEU A 162 -5.93 14.03 -2.07
C LEU A 162 -4.49 14.42 -1.76
N SER A 163 -4.29 15.05 -0.62
CA SER A 163 -2.95 15.36 -0.11
C SER A 163 -2.39 14.12 0.60
N THR A 164 -1.91 13.12 -0.18
CA THR A 164 -1.34 11.89 0.35
C THR A 164 0.16 12.02 0.58
N SER A 165 0.65 11.69 1.78
CA SER A 165 2.07 11.89 2.11
C SER A 165 3.00 10.82 1.51
N TRP A 166 2.45 9.64 1.16
CA TRP A 166 3.24 8.54 0.62
C TRP A 166 3.28 8.50 -0.91
N ASN A 167 2.40 9.19 -1.61
CA ASN A 167 2.52 9.39 -3.05
C ASN A 167 3.58 10.46 -3.34
N LYS A 168 4.43 10.22 -4.33
CA LYS A 168 5.50 11.15 -4.73
C LYS A 168 5.30 11.77 -6.10
N THR A 169 4.50 11.12 -6.91
CA THR A 169 4.17 11.55 -8.27
C THR A 169 2.69 11.41 -8.47
N SER A 170 2.10 12.28 -9.28
CA SER A 170 0.77 12.06 -9.83
C SER A 170 0.71 10.68 -10.50
N GLY A 171 -0.40 9.98 -10.35
CA GLY A 171 -0.64 8.69 -11.02
C GLY A 171 -0.40 8.77 -12.54
N LYS A 172 -0.39 7.63 -13.20
CA LYS A 172 -0.24 7.56 -14.66
C LYS A 172 -1.45 8.23 -15.32
N PRO A 173 -1.26 9.16 -16.28
CA PRO A 173 -2.37 9.71 -17.03
C PRO A 173 -3.11 8.58 -17.77
N SER A 174 -4.44 8.65 -17.79
CA SER A 174 -5.24 7.75 -18.61
C SER A 174 -4.79 7.88 -20.07
N LYS A 175 -4.52 6.77 -20.74
CA LYS A 175 -4.42 6.81 -22.20
C LYS A 175 -5.82 7.15 -22.71
N ILE A 176 -5.96 8.34 -23.27
CA ILE A 176 -7.14 8.73 -24.03
C ILE A 176 -7.10 7.83 -25.27
N SER A 177 -8.01 6.86 -25.34
CA SER A 177 -8.25 6.03 -26.53
C SER A 177 -9.08 6.81 -27.55
#